data_bc196cc51299fe9cb6a493823d196a94
#
_entry.id   bc196cc51299fe9cb6a493823d196a94
#
_cell.length_a   1.000
_cell.length_b   1.000
_cell.length_c   1.000
_cell.angle_alpha   90.00
_cell.angle_beta   90.00
_cell.angle_gamma   90.00
#
_symmetry.space_group_name_H-M   'P 1'
#
loop_
_entity.id
_entity.type
_entity.pdbx_description
1 polymer ?
#
loop_
_entity_poly.entity_id
_entity_poly.type
_entity_poly.pdbx_seq_one_letter_code
_entity_poly.pdbx_strand_id
1 'polypeptide(L)'
;MELFLSLAVSLGLTLALELAFALIWRVERSDLPAVALANLLTNPIVVLCHHAAAWYVPKYLLAVTLALELWAVGTEGVIYRRRSQINRPWAFSLCANGLSFLSGLLFS
;
A
#
# COMPACT_ATOMS: atom_id res chain seq x y z
N MET A 1 -0.10 -1.18 -22.21
CA MET A 1 1.31 -1.43 -21.82
C MET A 1 1.76 -0.53 -20.68
N GLU A 2 1.52 0.79 -20.78
CA GLU A 2 1.92 1.71 -19.71
C GLU A 2 1.23 1.42 -18.37
N LEU A 3 -0.06 1.08 -18.41
CA LEU A 3 -0.77 0.73 -17.18
C LEU A 3 -0.20 -0.52 -16.52
N PHE A 4 0.08 -1.54 -17.33
CA PHE A 4 0.68 -2.78 -16.82
C PHE A 4 2.06 -2.51 -16.21
N LEU A 5 2.88 -1.73 -16.90
CA LEU A 5 4.20 -1.36 -16.41
C LEU A 5 4.12 -0.55 -15.11
N SER A 6 3.18 0.41 -15.06
CA SER A 6 2.93 1.18 -13.83
C SER A 6 2.54 0.28 -12.67
N LEU A 7 1.66 -0.70 -12.92
CA LEU A 7 1.26 -1.65 -11.90
C LEU A 7 2.45 -2.45 -11.38
N ALA A 8 3.26 -2.97 -12.30
CA ALA A 8 4.42 -3.80 -11.94
C ALA A 8 5.45 -3.00 -11.15
N VAL A 9 5.80 -1.81 -11.62
CA VAL A 9 6.78 -0.95 -10.95
C VAL A 9 6.26 -0.49 -9.59
N SER A 10 5.01 -0.05 -9.52
CA SER A 10 4.39 0.39 -8.27
C SER A 10 4.36 -0.73 -7.24
N LEU A 11 3.94 -1.92 -7.66
CA LEU A 11 3.88 -3.08 -6.76
C LEU A 11 5.28 -3.46 -6.27
N GLY A 12 6.26 -3.50 -7.17
CA GLY A 12 7.63 -3.83 -6.80
C GLY A 12 8.21 -2.84 -5.80
N LEU A 13 8.06 -1.54 -6.06
CA LEU A 13 8.54 -0.49 -5.16
C LEU A 13 7.83 -0.55 -3.81
N THR A 14 6.50 -0.71 -3.82
CA THR A 14 5.71 -0.78 -2.60
C THR A 14 6.13 -1.98 -1.76
N LEU A 15 6.28 -3.16 -2.38
CA LEU A 15 6.72 -4.36 -1.67
C LEU A 15 8.10 -4.16 -1.07
N ALA A 16 9.05 -3.61 -1.85
CA ALA A 16 10.41 -3.38 -1.36
C ALA A 16 10.42 -2.44 -0.17
N LEU A 17 9.70 -1.32 -0.26
CA LEU A 17 9.63 -0.33 0.81
C LEU A 17 8.95 -0.88 2.05
N GLU A 18 7.84 -1.59 1.88
CA GLU A 18 7.09 -2.10 3.02
C GLU A 18 7.79 -3.26 3.71
N LEU A 19 8.45 -4.13 2.95
CA LEU A 19 9.24 -5.19 3.56
C LEU A 19 10.44 -4.62 4.31
N ALA A 20 11.11 -3.61 3.74
CA ALA A 20 12.20 -2.92 4.43
C ALA A 20 11.70 -2.25 5.71
N PHE A 21 10.55 -1.58 5.64
CA PHE A 21 9.93 -0.95 6.81
C PHE A 21 9.52 -1.99 7.85
N ALA A 22 9.00 -3.14 7.41
CA ALA A 22 8.64 -4.24 8.31
C ALA A 22 9.86 -4.74 9.09
N LEU A 23 11.00 -4.85 8.44
CA LEU A 23 12.25 -5.23 9.11
C LEU A 23 12.67 -4.19 10.14
N ILE A 24 12.50 -2.90 9.84
CA ILE A 24 12.79 -1.81 10.78
C ILE A 24 11.83 -1.87 11.96
N TRP A 25 10.56 -2.19 11.71
CA TRP A 25 9.53 -2.32 12.75
C TRP A 25 9.72 -3.57 13.60
N ARG A 26 10.65 -4.44 13.21
CA ARG A 26 10.92 -5.73 13.86
C ARG A 26 9.80 -6.73 13.71
N VAL A 27 9.16 -6.74 12.55
CA VAL A 27 8.18 -7.76 12.18
C VAL A 27 8.91 -9.10 12.06
N GLU A 28 8.32 -10.15 12.63
CA GLU A 28 8.88 -11.48 12.55
C GLU A 28 8.89 -11.99 11.10
N ARG A 29 9.90 -12.80 10.76
CA ARG A 29 10.00 -13.35 9.41
C ARG A 29 8.77 -14.14 8.99
N SER A 30 8.14 -14.84 9.96
CA SER A 30 6.93 -15.60 9.70
C SER A 30 5.75 -14.70 9.29
N ASP A 31 5.78 -13.42 9.63
CA ASP A 31 4.74 -12.46 9.30
C ASP A 31 5.02 -11.68 8.00
N LEU A 32 6.23 -11.75 7.45
CA LEU A 32 6.54 -11.08 6.20
C LEU A 32 5.65 -11.51 5.03
N PRO A 33 5.30 -12.80 4.87
CA PRO A 33 4.33 -13.18 3.84
C PRO A 33 2.98 -12.49 3.97
N ALA A 34 2.52 -12.22 5.20
CA ALA A 34 1.27 -11.49 5.42
C ALA A 34 1.38 -10.05 4.91
N VAL A 35 2.54 -9.40 5.14
CA VAL A 35 2.79 -8.05 4.62
C VAL A 35 2.78 -8.06 3.09
N ALA A 36 3.48 -9.01 2.48
CA ALA A 36 3.52 -9.14 1.02
C ALA A 36 2.13 -9.41 0.46
N LEU A 37 1.37 -10.33 1.07
CA LEU A 37 0.02 -10.68 0.61
C LEU A 37 -0.93 -9.50 0.70
N ALA A 38 -0.88 -8.74 1.81
CA ALA A 38 -1.71 -7.57 1.97
C ALA A 38 -1.45 -6.54 0.86
N ASN A 39 -0.19 -6.33 0.51
CA ASN A 39 0.19 -5.42 -0.57
C ASN A 39 -0.21 -5.94 -1.94
N LEU A 40 -0.08 -7.24 -2.18
CA LEU A 40 -0.53 -7.85 -3.43
C LEU A 40 -2.04 -7.68 -3.62
N LEU A 41 -2.79 -7.65 -2.51
CA LEU A 41 -4.23 -7.44 -2.56
C LEU A 41 -4.60 -5.98 -2.77
N THR A 42 -3.99 -5.07 -2.01
CA THR A 42 -4.40 -3.66 -1.98
C THR A 42 -3.79 -2.83 -3.09
N ASN A 43 -2.50 -3.01 -3.40
CA ASN A 43 -1.80 -2.11 -4.30
C ASN A 43 -2.36 -2.09 -5.72
N PRO A 44 -2.64 -3.24 -6.39
CA PRO A 44 -3.22 -3.19 -7.73
C PRO A 44 -4.57 -2.47 -7.75
N ILE A 45 -5.40 -2.68 -6.74
CA ILE A 45 -6.71 -2.04 -6.65
C ILE A 45 -6.55 -0.52 -6.51
N VAL A 46 -5.64 -0.07 -5.64
CA VAL A 46 -5.37 1.35 -5.45
C VAL A 46 -4.87 1.99 -6.76
N VAL A 47 -3.91 1.35 -7.42
CA VAL A 47 -3.34 1.89 -8.67
C VAL A 47 -4.40 1.96 -9.77
N LEU A 48 -5.19 0.90 -9.94
CA LEU A 48 -6.24 0.88 -10.98
C LEU A 48 -7.29 1.94 -10.70
N CYS A 49 -7.76 2.06 -9.45
CA CYS A 49 -8.75 3.06 -9.09
C CYS A 49 -8.20 4.48 -9.24
N HIS A 50 -6.94 4.69 -8.89
CA HIS A 50 -6.28 5.98 -9.06
C HIS A 50 -6.21 6.38 -10.54
N HIS A 51 -5.82 5.45 -11.42
CA HIS A 51 -5.80 5.72 -12.86
C HIS A 51 -7.19 6.00 -13.41
N ALA A 52 -8.19 5.24 -12.98
CA ALA A 52 -9.57 5.49 -13.40
C ALA A 52 -10.06 6.86 -12.94
N ALA A 53 -9.75 7.23 -11.70
CA ALA A 53 -10.14 8.54 -11.16
C ALA A 53 -9.45 9.67 -11.91
N ALA A 54 -8.17 9.51 -12.25
CA ALA A 54 -7.43 10.53 -13.01
C ALA A 54 -8.03 10.72 -14.40
N TRP A 55 -8.57 9.67 -15.00
CA TRP A 55 -9.19 9.73 -16.31
C TRP A 55 -10.60 10.30 -16.28
N TYR A 56 -11.43 9.82 -15.34
CA TYR A 56 -12.85 10.16 -15.32
C TYR A 56 -13.19 11.35 -14.42
N VAL A 57 -12.52 11.53 -13.31
CA VAL A 57 -12.83 12.56 -12.32
C VAL A 57 -11.57 13.26 -11.81
N PRO A 58 -10.74 13.83 -12.71
CA PRO A 58 -9.46 14.43 -12.29
C PRO A 58 -9.64 15.54 -11.25
N LYS A 59 -10.78 16.21 -11.25
CA LYS A 59 -11.09 17.28 -10.30
C LYS A 59 -11.11 16.76 -8.85
N TYR A 60 -11.47 15.49 -8.67
CA TYR A 60 -11.59 14.87 -7.34
C TYR A 60 -10.45 13.89 -7.05
N LEU A 61 -9.38 13.94 -7.85
CA LEU A 61 -8.30 12.98 -7.75
C LEU A 61 -7.68 12.90 -6.35
N LEU A 62 -7.45 14.06 -5.71
CA LEU A 62 -6.88 14.08 -4.37
C LEU A 62 -7.81 13.40 -3.35
N ALA A 63 -9.11 13.70 -3.41
CA ALA A 63 -10.08 13.09 -2.51
C ALA A 63 -10.15 11.57 -2.71
N VAL A 64 -10.15 11.12 -3.97
CA VAL A 64 -10.15 9.69 -4.29
C VAL A 64 -8.88 9.02 -3.79
N THR A 65 -7.72 9.66 -4.00
CA THR A 65 -6.44 9.12 -3.55
C THR A 65 -6.42 8.95 -2.03
N LEU A 66 -6.86 9.96 -1.29
CA LEU A 66 -6.92 9.88 0.18
C LEU A 66 -7.87 8.78 0.64
N ALA A 67 -9.03 8.65 -0.02
CA ALA A 67 -9.99 7.59 0.30
C ALA A 67 -9.39 6.20 0.06
N LEU A 68 -8.68 6.03 -1.06
CA LEU A 68 -8.02 4.77 -1.39
C LEU A 68 -6.91 4.43 -0.39
N GLU A 69 -6.15 5.42 0.04
CA GLU A 69 -5.11 5.20 1.04
C GLU A 69 -5.71 4.80 2.39
N LEU A 70 -6.79 5.44 2.80
CA LEU A 70 -7.49 5.07 4.02
C LEU A 70 -8.05 3.65 3.92
N TRP A 71 -8.60 3.29 2.77
CA TRP A 71 -9.08 1.93 2.53
C TRP A 71 -7.93 0.91 2.63
N ALA A 72 -6.78 1.23 2.04
CA ALA A 72 -5.61 0.35 2.08
C ALA A 72 -5.12 0.17 3.52
N VAL A 73 -5.02 1.26 4.28
CA VAL A 73 -4.63 1.21 5.69
C VAL A 73 -5.60 0.33 6.48
N GLY A 74 -6.90 0.52 6.28
CA GLY A 74 -7.92 -0.25 6.97
C GLY A 74 -7.85 -1.74 6.63
N THR A 75 -7.76 -2.05 5.33
CA THR A 75 -7.70 -3.44 4.85
C THR A 75 -6.46 -4.14 5.38
N GLU A 76 -5.29 -3.51 5.22
CA GLU A 76 -4.03 -4.09 5.68
C GLU A 76 -4.00 -4.21 7.19
N GLY A 77 -4.50 -3.20 7.92
CA GLY A 77 -4.56 -3.25 9.36
C GLY A 77 -5.38 -4.42 9.88
N VAL A 78 -6.53 -4.70 9.25
CA VAL A 78 -7.37 -5.85 9.58
C VAL A 78 -6.61 -7.15 9.31
N ILE A 79 -5.95 -7.25 8.15
CA ILE A 79 -5.18 -8.44 7.80
C ILE A 79 -4.09 -8.68 8.83
N TYR A 80 -3.33 -7.66 9.19
CA TYR A 80 -2.24 -7.78 10.16
C TYR A 80 -2.76 -8.16 11.54
N ARG A 81 -3.87 -7.58 11.95
CA ARG A 81 -4.46 -7.89 13.24
C ARG A 81 -4.92 -9.35 13.34
N ARG A 82 -5.47 -9.88 12.25
CA ARG A 82 -6.06 -11.24 12.24
C ARG A 82 -5.07 -12.33 11.85
N ARG A 83 -4.11 -12.02 10.99
CA ARG A 83 -3.25 -13.02 10.34
C ARG A 83 -1.79 -12.94 10.76
N SER A 84 -1.42 -11.98 11.60
CA SER A 84 -0.04 -11.81 12.01
C SER A 84 0.04 -11.43 13.47
N GLN A 85 1.27 -11.45 14.00
CA GLN A 85 1.55 -11.02 15.37
C GLN A 85 2.28 -9.68 15.39
N ILE A 86 2.06 -8.88 14.36
CA ILE A 86 2.68 -7.55 14.26
C ILE A 86 2.20 -6.69 15.42
N ASN A 87 3.15 -6.12 16.14
CA ASN A 87 2.86 -5.20 17.22
C ASN A 87 2.27 -3.92 16.66
N ARG A 88 1.16 -3.47 17.22
CA ARG A 88 0.45 -2.27 16.76
C ARG A 88 0.13 -2.32 15.27
N PRO A 89 -0.68 -3.29 14.83
CA PRO A 89 -0.91 -3.49 13.39
C PRO A 89 -1.49 -2.28 12.68
N TRP A 90 -2.34 -1.50 13.35
CA TRP A 90 -2.91 -0.29 12.75
C TRP A 90 -1.86 0.79 12.54
N ALA A 91 -0.98 0.99 13.54
CA ALA A 91 0.11 1.96 13.43
C ALA A 91 1.09 1.53 12.35
N PHE A 92 1.42 0.23 12.29
CA PHE A 92 2.29 -0.30 11.24
C PHE A 92 1.68 -0.08 9.85
N SER A 93 0.41 -0.41 9.66
CA SER A 93 -0.28 -0.22 8.39
C SER A 93 -0.30 1.25 7.98
N LEU A 94 -0.64 2.14 8.89
CA LEU A 94 -0.68 3.57 8.62
C LEU A 94 0.69 4.11 8.21
N CYS A 95 1.73 3.76 8.97
CA CYS A 95 3.08 4.24 8.68
C CYS A 95 3.63 3.65 7.38
N ALA A 96 3.41 2.37 7.13
CA ALA A 96 3.89 1.71 5.92
C ALA A 96 3.23 2.30 4.68
N ASN A 97 1.92 2.51 4.73
CA ASN A 97 1.19 3.11 3.61
C ASN A 97 1.55 4.59 3.43
N GLY A 98 1.74 5.31 4.53
CA GLY A 98 2.20 6.69 4.48
C GLY A 98 3.55 6.81 3.81
N LEU A 99 4.47 5.91 4.14
CA LEU A 99 5.80 5.88 3.53
C LEU A 99 5.70 5.61 2.02
N SER A 100 4.90 4.63 1.62
CA SER A 100 4.69 4.31 0.20
C SER A 100 4.06 5.48 -0.56
N PHE A 101 3.08 6.13 0.06
CA PHE A 101 2.41 7.29 -0.54
C PHE A 101 3.38 8.44 -0.76
N LEU A 102 4.19 8.77 0.25
CA LEU A 102 5.20 9.83 0.13
C LEU A 102 6.24 9.50 -0.93
N SER A 103 6.67 8.24 -0.99
CA SER A 103 7.62 7.80 -2.03
C SER A 103 7.02 7.95 -3.42
N GLY A 104 5.75 7.62 -3.58
CA GLY A 104 5.04 7.81 -4.83
C GLY A 104 4.99 9.26 -5.27
N LEU A 105 4.78 10.19 -4.33
CA LEU A 105 4.78 11.61 -4.62
C LEU A 105 6.17 12.10 -5.07
N LEU A 106 7.23 11.56 -4.46
CA LEU A 106 8.60 11.96 -4.80
C LEU A 106 9.03 11.46 -6.17
N PHE A 107 8.52 10.31 -6.61
CA PHE A 107 8.93 9.69 -7.87
C PHE A 107 7.92 9.86 -9.01
N SER A 108 6.83 10.56 -8.78
CA SER A 108 5.85 10.80 -9.84
C SER A 108 6.09 12.20 -10.54
#